data_3987164c3ff940037b01590d1c25a456
#
_entry.id   3987164c3ff940037b01590d1c25a456
#
_cell.length_a   1.000
_cell.length_b   1.000
_cell.length_c   1.000
_cell.angle_alpha   90.00
_cell.angle_beta   90.00
_cell.angle_gamma   90.00
#
_symmetry.space_group_name_H-M   'P 1'
#
loop_
_entity.id
_entity.type
_entity.pdbx_description
1 polymer ?
#
loop_
_entity_poly.entity_id
_entity_poly.type
_entity_poly.pdbx_seq_one_letter_code
_entity_poly.pdbx_strand_id
1 'polypeptide(L)'
;MNEYLFAPRDVFEHSTLIPSALKKDFLRAADKLIAAVIAQWHGNADILRLHGDCHAGNILWRDGPMFVDLDDARNGPAIQDLWMLLNGDKAEQRMQLETIIEAYEEFSPFNSDEIALIEPLRAMRFVYYLAWLIRRWDDPAFPRNFPWLTGEDYWRS
;
A
#
# COMPACT_ATOMS: atom_id res chain seq x y z
N MET A 1 6.04 -6.32 8.52
CA MET A 1 4.78 -6.52 9.27
C MET A 1 4.57 -5.47 10.35
N ASN A 2 5.51 -5.28 11.30
CA ASN A 2 5.30 -4.35 12.41
C ASN A 2 5.00 -2.92 11.94
N GLU A 3 5.81 -2.39 11.05
CA GLU A 3 5.70 -1.04 10.51
C GLU A 3 4.39 -0.79 9.73
N TYR A 4 3.92 -1.81 9.00
CA TYR A 4 2.79 -1.66 8.06
C TYR A 4 1.43 -2.07 8.62
N LEU A 5 1.41 -2.86 9.68
CA LEU A 5 0.17 -3.41 10.23
C LEU A 5 0.00 -3.07 11.71
N PHE A 6 0.96 -3.44 12.56
CA PHE A 6 0.78 -3.31 14.00
C PHE A 6 0.96 -1.88 14.51
N ALA A 7 2.00 -1.18 14.06
CA ALA A 7 2.18 0.23 14.42
C ALA A 7 1.04 1.15 13.88
N PRO A 8 0.53 0.97 12.66
CA PRO A 8 -0.72 1.60 12.22
C PRO A 8 -1.94 1.27 13.10
N ARG A 9 -2.09 0.01 13.49
CA ARG A 9 -3.20 -0.42 14.35
C ARG A 9 -3.23 0.33 15.68
N ASP A 10 -2.05 0.54 16.29
CA ASP A 10 -1.90 1.34 17.52
C ASP A 10 -2.29 2.81 17.29
N VAL A 11 -1.95 3.38 16.14
CA VAL A 11 -2.37 4.73 15.76
C VAL A 11 -3.89 4.83 15.70
N PHE A 12 -4.57 3.86 15.11
CA PHE A 12 -6.03 3.84 15.02
C PHE A 12 -6.67 3.79 16.41
N GLU A 13 -6.11 3.00 17.32
CA GLU A 13 -6.63 2.87 18.68
C GLU A 13 -6.59 4.20 19.45
N HIS A 14 -5.52 4.97 19.28
CA HIS A 14 -5.33 6.23 20.00
C HIS A 14 -5.86 7.46 19.25
N SER A 15 -6.26 7.31 17.98
CA SER A 15 -6.75 8.41 17.15
C SER A 15 -8.07 8.98 17.65
N THR A 16 -8.18 10.31 17.65
CA THR A 16 -9.42 11.06 17.91
C THR A 16 -10.20 11.38 16.63
N LEU A 17 -9.61 11.13 15.46
CA LEU A 17 -10.25 11.36 14.15
C LEU A 17 -11.32 10.32 13.84
N ILE A 18 -11.16 9.11 14.34
CA ILE A 18 -12.15 8.05 14.16
C ILE A 18 -13.32 8.33 15.09
N PRO A 19 -14.56 8.52 14.56
CA PRO A 19 -15.73 8.79 15.38
C PRO A 19 -15.92 7.72 16.46
N SER A 20 -16.16 8.13 17.70
CA SER A 20 -16.24 7.23 18.86
C SER A 20 -17.30 6.14 18.68
N ALA A 21 -18.41 6.47 18.02
CA ALA A 21 -19.49 5.51 17.70
C ALA A 21 -19.05 4.40 16.73
N LEU A 22 -18.10 4.68 15.84
CA LEU A 22 -17.63 3.74 14.81
C LEU A 22 -16.32 3.06 15.19
N LYS A 23 -15.58 3.60 16.15
CA LYS A 23 -14.22 3.19 16.48
C LYS A 23 -14.09 1.69 16.78
N LYS A 24 -15.02 1.13 17.55
CA LYS A 24 -14.99 -0.29 17.90
C LYS A 24 -15.13 -1.19 16.69
N ASP A 25 -16.02 -0.86 15.77
CA ASP A 25 -16.27 -1.67 14.58
C ASP A 25 -15.14 -1.51 13.56
N PHE A 26 -14.60 -0.29 13.42
CA PHE A 26 -13.42 -0.01 12.62
C PHE A 26 -12.20 -0.82 13.09
N LEU A 27 -11.90 -0.79 14.40
CA LEU A 27 -10.77 -1.55 14.95
C LEU A 27 -10.94 -3.06 14.74
N ARG A 28 -12.16 -3.57 14.88
CA ARG A 28 -12.48 -4.98 14.57
C ARG A 28 -12.24 -5.31 13.09
N ALA A 29 -12.62 -4.41 12.18
CA ALA A 29 -12.37 -4.58 10.75
C ALA A 29 -10.87 -4.55 10.43
N ALA A 30 -10.13 -3.62 11.02
CA ALA A 30 -8.67 -3.54 10.91
C ALA A 30 -7.99 -4.82 11.42
N ASP A 31 -8.40 -5.35 12.57
CA ASP A 31 -7.86 -6.60 13.13
C ASP A 31 -8.13 -7.80 12.22
N LYS A 32 -9.32 -7.88 11.60
CA LYS A 32 -9.65 -8.92 10.62
C LYS A 32 -8.80 -8.79 9.34
N LEU A 33 -8.60 -7.58 8.84
CA LEU A 33 -7.76 -7.31 7.69
C LEU A 33 -6.31 -7.71 7.97
N ILE A 34 -5.76 -7.34 9.11
CA ILE A 34 -4.41 -7.70 9.54
C ILE A 34 -4.27 -9.23 9.61
N ALA A 35 -5.24 -9.93 10.21
CA ALA A 35 -5.22 -11.38 10.29
C ALA A 35 -5.25 -12.04 8.89
N ALA A 36 -6.06 -11.50 7.97
CA ALA A 36 -6.14 -11.99 6.60
C ALA A 36 -4.82 -11.78 5.83
N VAL A 37 -4.18 -10.61 5.98
CA VAL A 37 -2.85 -10.33 5.39
C VAL A 37 -1.81 -11.32 5.92
N ILE A 38 -1.76 -11.53 7.23
CA ILE A 38 -0.80 -12.47 7.85
C ILE A 38 -1.03 -13.90 7.33
N ALA A 39 -2.29 -14.34 7.22
CA ALA A 39 -2.62 -15.67 6.74
C ALA A 39 -2.24 -15.91 5.27
N GLN A 40 -2.26 -14.86 4.45
CA GLN A 40 -1.87 -14.92 3.03
C GLN A 40 -0.37 -14.68 2.79
N TRP A 41 0.35 -14.20 3.82
CA TRP A 41 1.77 -13.93 3.71
C TRP A 41 2.58 -15.23 3.82
N HIS A 42 2.86 -15.85 2.68
CA HIS A 42 3.76 -17.00 2.61
C HIS A 42 5.19 -16.53 2.31
N GLY A 43 6.16 -17.13 2.99
CA GLY A 43 7.57 -16.70 2.98
C GLY A 43 8.37 -17.04 1.72
N ASN A 44 7.73 -17.30 0.57
CA ASN A 44 8.39 -17.75 -0.66
C ASN A 44 8.80 -16.61 -1.60
N ALA A 45 8.67 -15.36 -1.16
CA ALA A 45 9.06 -14.21 -1.97
C ALA A 45 10.58 -13.96 -1.91
N ASP A 46 11.15 -13.61 -3.04
CA ASP A 46 12.52 -13.14 -3.11
C ASP A 46 12.63 -11.73 -2.53
N ILE A 47 13.68 -11.48 -1.77
CA ILE A 47 13.86 -10.17 -1.10
C ILE A 47 14.93 -9.39 -1.83
N LEU A 48 14.49 -8.33 -2.52
CA LEU A 48 15.34 -7.41 -3.27
C LEU A 48 15.31 -6.01 -2.68
N ARG A 49 16.20 -5.14 -3.16
CA ARG A 49 16.11 -3.71 -2.92
C ARG A 49 15.05 -3.11 -3.85
N LEU A 50 14.06 -2.47 -3.27
CA LEU A 50 12.91 -1.87 -3.96
C LEU A 50 12.97 -0.34 -3.92
N HIS A 51 12.21 0.29 -4.81
CA HIS A 51 11.79 1.68 -4.69
C HIS A 51 10.88 1.86 -3.46
N GLY A 52 9.94 0.93 -3.28
CA GLY A 52 9.03 0.86 -2.14
C GLY A 52 7.73 1.65 -2.31
N ASP A 53 7.75 2.70 -3.15
CA ASP A 53 6.58 3.52 -3.53
C ASP A 53 6.53 3.77 -5.04
N CYS A 54 6.74 2.73 -5.85
CA CYS A 54 6.87 2.80 -7.31
C CYS A 54 5.50 2.94 -7.99
N HIS A 55 4.88 4.09 -7.91
CA HIS A 55 3.65 4.42 -8.65
C HIS A 55 3.95 5.40 -9.80
N ALA A 56 3.01 5.54 -10.74
CA ALA A 56 3.19 6.39 -11.93
C ALA A 56 3.54 7.85 -11.62
N GLY A 57 3.11 8.39 -10.45
CA GLY A 57 3.46 9.75 -10.01
C GLY A 57 4.94 9.93 -9.65
N ASN A 58 5.65 8.84 -9.32
CA ASN A 58 7.07 8.84 -9.01
C ASN A 58 7.94 8.44 -10.22
N ILE A 59 7.35 8.40 -11.42
CA ILE A 59 8.06 8.15 -12.68
C ILE A 59 7.93 9.39 -13.56
N LEU A 60 9.00 10.14 -13.66
CA LEU A 60 9.08 11.28 -14.58
C LEU A 60 9.53 10.80 -15.95
N TRP A 61 8.95 11.34 -17.00
CA TRP A 61 9.30 10.99 -18.38
C TRP A 61 9.91 12.19 -19.09
N ARG A 62 11.19 12.05 -19.43
CA ARG A 62 11.87 13.05 -20.25
C ARG A 62 12.79 12.32 -21.22
N ASP A 63 13.47 12.07 -21.85
CA ASP A 63 14.33 11.23 -22.70
C ASP A 63 14.35 9.73 -22.27
N GLY A 64 13.32 9.32 -21.53
CA GLY A 64 13.16 8.00 -20.92
C GLY A 64 12.58 8.12 -19.48
N PRO A 65 12.24 7.00 -18.83
CA PRO A 65 11.72 7.00 -17.47
C PRO A 65 12.82 7.36 -16.47
N MET A 66 12.47 8.24 -15.50
CA MET A 66 13.32 8.57 -14.37
C MET A 66 12.52 8.36 -13.08
N PHE A 67 12.97 7.45 -12.24
CA PHE A 67 12.38 7.18 -10.94
C PHE A 67 12.86 8.20 -9.91
N VAL A 68 11.93 8.77 -9.17
CA VAL A 68 12.16 9.80 -8.13
C VAL A 68 11.49 9.39 -6.83
N ASP A 69 11.81 10.09 -5.75
CA ASP A 69 11.24 9.87 -4.41
C ASP A 69 11.56 8.48 -3.84
N LEU A 70 12.85 8.27 -3.56
CA LEU A 70 13.39 7.02 -3.01
C LEU A 70 13.34 6.96 -1.47
N ASP A 71 12.60 7.85 -0.81
CA ASP A 71 12.55 7.92 0.66
C ASP A 71 11.95 6.63 1.27
N ASP A 72 11.09 5.94 0.51
CA ASP A 72 10.50 4.66 0.89
C ASP A 72 11.30 3.43 0.45
N ALA A 73 12.53 3.62 -0.08
CA ALA A 73 13.34 2.52 -0.57
C ALA A 73 13.69 1.51 0.54
N ARG A 74 13.34 0.25 0.32
CA ARG A 74 13.43 -0.84 1.31
C ARG A 74 13.68 -2.18 0.67
N ASN A 75 13.80 -3.23 1.47
CA ASN A 75 13.88 -4.59 0.98
C ASN A 75 12.49 -5.24 1.00
N GLY A 76 12.14 -5.96 -0.07
CA GLY A 76 10.84 -6.65 -0.20
C GLY A 76 10.74 -7.44 -1.50
N PRO A 77 9.55 -8.01 -1.77
CA PRO A 77 9.28 -8.74 -3.02
C PRO A 77 9.18 -7.81 -4.22
N ALA A 78 9.66 -8.25 -5.39
CA ALA A 78 9.62 -7.47 -6.62
C ALA A 78 8.21 -6.96 -6.97
N ILE A 79 7.21 -7.78 -6.74
CA ILE A 79 5.80 -7.45 -7.02
C ILE A 79 5.35 -6.16 -6.32
N GLN A 80 5.97 -5.75 -5.19
CA GLN A 80 5.63 -4.51 -4.49
C GLN A 80 5.79 -3.28 -5.39
N ASP A 81 6.83 -3.21 -6.20
CA ASP A 81 7.04 -2.10 -7.11
C ASP A 81 6.24 -2.24 -8.42
N LEU A 82 5.85 -3.44 -8.79
CA LEU A 82 5.14 -3.70 -10.05
C LEU A 82 3.63 -3.47 -9.95
N TRP A 83 2.97 -3.94 -8.88
CA TRP A 83 1.52 -3.82 -8.76
C TRP A 83 1.01 -2.38 -8.67
N MET A 84 1.83 -1.45 -8.20
CA MET A 84 1.46 -0.05 -8.05
C MET A 84 1.37 0.71 -9.39
N LEU A 85 1.84 0.10 -10.47
CA LEU A 85 1.70 0.60 -11.84
C LEU A 85 0.39 0.17 -12.49
N LEU A 86 -0.30 -0.82 -11.93
CA LEU A 86 -1.53 -1.37 -12.49
C LEU A 86 -2.71 -0.42 -12.27
N ASN A 87 -3.55 -0.27 -13.31
CA ASN A 87 -4.74 0.56 -13.27
C ASN A 87 -5.88 -0.09 -14.08
N GLY A 88 -7.10 0.47 -13.95
CA GLY A 88 -8.27 -0.05 -14.64
C GLY A 88 -8.92 -1.25 -13.92
N ASP A 89 -9.71 -2.01 -14.67
CA ASP A 89 -10.38 -3.19 -14.13
C ASP A 89 -9.44 -4.41 -13.98
N LYS A 90 -9.96 -5.51 -13.42
CA LYS A 90 -9.15 -6.71 -13.17
C LYS A 90 -8.57 -7.35 -14.44
N ALA A 91 -9.29 -7.27 -15.55
CA ALA A 91 -8.82 -7.83 -16.82
C ALA A 91 -7.70 -6.98 -17.41
N GLU A 92 -7.85 -5.66 -17.35
CA GLU A 92 -6.82 -4.70 -17.76
C GLU A 92 -5.57 -4.82 -16.89
N GLN A 93 -5.72 -4.88 -15.55
CA GLN A 93 -4.60 -5.07 -14.63
C GLN A 93 -3.83 -6.37 -14.89
N ARG A 94 -4.53 -7.45 -15.24
CA ARG A 94 -3.89 -8.72 -15.56
C ARG A 94 -3.02 -8.61 -16.82
N MET A 95 -3.55 -8.02 -17.90
CA MET A 95 -2.78 -7.82 -19.14
C MET A 95 -1.57 -6.92 -18.92
N GLN A 96 -1.75 -5.84 -18.15
CA GLN A 96 -0.64 -4.93 -17.78
C GLN A 96 0.44 -5.67 -16.98
N LEU A 97 0.04 -6.49 -16.01
CA LEU A 97 0.97 -7.25 -15.19
C LEU A 97 1.77 -8.27 -16.03
N GLU A 98 1.11 -8.98 -16.94
CA GLU A 98 1.76 -9.92 -17.85
C GLU A 98 2.84 -9.19 -18.69
N THR A 99 2.52 -8.01 -19.25
CA THR A 99 3.48 -7.18 -20.01
C THR A 99 4.64 -6.68 -19.14
N ILE A 100 4.35 -6.24 -17.91
CA ILE A 100 5.38 -5.76 -16.99
C ILE A 100 6.32 -6.89 -16.57
N ILE A 101 5.80 -8.08 -16.28
CA ILE A 101 6.60 -9.25 -15.91
C ILE A 101 7.49 -9.69 -17.08
N GLU A 102 6.93 -9.75 -18.30
CA GLU A 102 7.72 -10.08 -19.51
C GLU A 102 8.92 -9.13 -19.67
N ALA A 103 8.70 -7.83 -19.55
CA ALA A 103 9.77 -6.84 -19.62
C ALA A 103 10.75 -6.92 -18.43
N TYR A 104 10.26 -7.24 -17.23
CA TYR A 104 11.11 -7.43 -16.05
C TYR A 104 12.05 -8.63 -16.22
N GLU A 105 11.56 -9.70 -16.81
CA GLU A 105 12.32 -10.94 -17.03
C GLU A 105 13.45 -10.80 -18.06
N GLU A 106 13.47 -9.71 -18.85
CA GLU A 106 14.65 -9.36 -19.67
C GLU A 106 15.89 -9.03 -18.81
N PHE A 107 15.69 -8.64 -17.54
CA PHE A 107 16.77 -8.18 -16.66
C PHE A 107 16.99 -9.09 -15.45
N SER A 108 15.93 -9.70 -14.94
CA SER A 108 15.97 -10.54 -13.73
C SER A 108 14.82 -11.52 -13.70
N PRO A 109 15.03 -12.78 -13.26
CA PRO A 109 13.93 -13.74 -13.14
C PRO A 109 12.87 -13.21 -12.16
N PHE A 110 11.59 -13.43 -12.48
CA PHE A 110 10.46 -13.07 -11.64
C PHE A 110 9.87 -14.31 -10.94
N ASN A 111 9.68 -14.21 -9.64
CA ASN A 111 9.03 -15.26 -8.86
C ASN A 111 7.50 -15.14 -8.97
N SER A 112 6.86 -15.99 -9.75
CA SER A 112 5.40 -15.94 -9.99
C SER A 112 4.54 -16.16 -8.72
N ASP A 113 5.08 -16.78 -7.66
CA ASP A 113 4.38 -16.92 -6.38
C ASP A 113 4.09 -15.56 -5.73
N GLU A 114 4.88 -14.54 -6.08
CA GLU A 114 4.69 -13.17 -5.57
C GLU A 114 3.40 -12.50 -6.05
N ILE A 115 2.80 -12.95 -7.15
CA ILE A 115 1.53 -12.42 -7.67
C ILE A 115 0.42 -12.53 -6.61
N ALA A 116 0.43 -13.59 -5.82
CA ALA A 116 -0.54 -13.80 -4.74
C ALA A 116 -0.40 -12.75 -3.61
N LEU A 117 0.72 -12.04 -3.55
CA LEU A 117 0.98 -10.99 -2.54
C LEU A 117 0.38 -9.62 -2.92
N ILE A 118 -0.15 -9.43 -4.13
CA ILE A 118 -0.70 -8.12 -4.56
C ILE A 118 -1.76 -7.62 -3.58
N GLU A 119 -2.77 -8.44 -3.26
CA GLU A 119 -3.84 -8.00 -2.34
C GLU A 119 -3.36 -7.80 -0.89
N PRO A 120 -2.55 -8.69 -0.30
CA PRO A 120 -1.88 -8.40 0.96
C PRO A 120 -1.08 -7.09 0.98
N LEU A 121 -0.29 -6.81 -0.05
CA LEU A 121 0.52 -5.60 -0.16
C LEU A 121 -0.35 -4.34 -0.31
N ARG A 122 -1.43 -4.44 -1.10
CA ARG A 122 -2.42 -3.36 -1.26
C ARG A 122 -3.09 -3.03 0.07
N ALA A 123 -3.50 -4.04 0.82
CA ALA A 123 -4.08 -3.88 2.15
C ALA A 123 -3.08 -3.26 3.14
N MET A 124 -1.83 -3.71 3.13
CA MET A 124 -0.76 -3.14 3.97
C MET A 124 -0.53 -1.66 3.65
N ARG A 125 -0.46 -1.30 2.37
CA ARG A 125 -0.31 0.10 1.93
C ARG A 125 -1.49 0.95 2.40
N PHE A 126 -2.72 0.47 2.27
CA PHE A 126 -3.92 1.19 2.72
C PHE A 126 -3.86 1.47 4.22
N VAL A 127 -3.57 0.47 5.03
CA VAL A 127 -3.47 0.58 6.50
C VAL A 127 -2.36 1.56 6.88
N TYR A 128 -1.19 1.43 6.26
CA TYR A 128 -0.04 2.31 6.50
C TYR A 128 -0.35 3.76 6.15
N TYR A 129 -0.90 4.00 4.95
CA TYR A 129 -1.23 5.33 4.46
C TYR A 129 -2.26 6.05 5.34
N LEU A 130 -3.31 5.33 5.77
CA LEU A 130 -4.30 5.89 6.66
C LEU A 130 -3.69 6.30 8.01
N ALA A 131 -2.83 5.47 8.58
CA ALA A 131 -2.12 5.81 9.81
C ALA A 131 -1.15 6.98 9.61
N TRP A 132 -0.51 7.08 8.44
CA TRP A 132 0.35 8.18 8.08
C TRP A 132 -0.43 9.50 8.03
N LEU A 133 -1.62 9.53 7.43
CA LEU A 133 -2.52 10.69 7.44
C LEU A 133 -2.90 11.10 8.86
N ILE A 134 -3.27 10.16 9.71
CA ILE A 134 -3.66 10.40 11.10
C ILE A 134 -2.50 11.00 11.90
N ARG A 135 -1.29 10.45 11.77
CA ARG A 135 -0.10 10.95 12.48
C ARG A 135 0.27 12.38 12.12
N ARG A 136 -0.05 12.82 10.90
CA ARG A 136 0.28 14.15 10.39
C ARG A 136 -0.88 15.13 10.49
N TRP A 137 -1.98 14.75 11.14
CA TRP A 137 -3.20 15.56 11.14
C TRP A 137 -3.04 16.93 11.79
N ASP A 138 -2.08 17.10 12.71
CA ASP A 138 -1.78 18.38 13.36
C ASP A 138 -1.09 19.39 12.43
N ASP A 139 -0.54 18.95 11.30
CA ASP A 139 -0.04 19.83 10.26
C ASP A 139 -1.23 20.41 9.46
N PRO A 140 -1.40 21.74 9.42
CA PRO A 140 -2.55 22.40 8.76
C PRO A 140 -2.73 22.06 7.27
N ALA A 141 -1.69 21.56 6.61
CA ALA A 141 -1.79 21.12 5.21
C ALA A 141 -2.67 19.87 5.09
N PHE A 142 -2.68 18.97 6.08
CA PHE A 142 -3.40 17.70 6.01
C PHE A 142 -4.92 17.87 6.07
N PRO A 143 -5.53 18.55 7.04
CA PRO A 143 -6.96 18.81 7.03
C PRO A 143 -7.44 19.54 5.76
N ARG A 144 -6.58 20.36 5.20
CA ARG A 144 -6.89 21.13 3.98
C ARG A 144 -6.91 20.27 2.73
N ASN A 145 -5.97 19.32 2.63
CA ASN A 145 -5.84 18.42 1.47
C ASN A 145 -6.69 17.14 1.59
N PHE A 146 -7.02 16.72 2.80
CA PHE A 146 -7.77 15.49 3.09
C PHE A 146 -9.03 15.75 3.94
N PRO A 147 -9.89 16.72 3.59
CA PRO A 147 -11.05 17.12 4.42
C PRO A 147 -12.04 15.98 4.65
N TRP A 148 -12.07 14.99 3.77
CA TRP A 148 -12.93 13.81 3.84
C TRP A 148 -12.63 12.91 5.07
N LEU A 149 -11.42 12.98 5.64
CA LEU A 149 -11.01 12.16 6.78
C LEU A 149 -11.78 12.53 8.08
N THR A 150 -12.38 13.70 8.16
CA THR A 150 -13.23 14.11 9.30
C THR A 150 -14.71 13.77 9.09
N GLY A 151 -15.11 13.33 7.89
CA GLY A 151 -16.49 12.98 7.57
C GLY A 151 -16.86 11.59 8.07
N GLU A 152 -18.02 11.47 8.77
CA GLU A 152 -18.50 10.16 9.22
C GLU A 152 -18.73 9.17 8.05
N ASP A 153 -19.13 9.66 6.89
CA ASP A 153 -19.40 8.84 5.72
C ASP A 153 -18.17 8.04 5.26
N TYR A 154 -16.99 8.63 5.36
CA TYR A 154 -15.74 7.94 5.07
C TYR A 154 -15.50 6.74 6.01
N TRP A 155 -15.77 6.92 7.29
CA TRP A 155 -15.57 5.88 8.31
C TRP A 155 -16.65 4.80 8.31
N ARG A 156 -17.76 5.03 7.60
CA ARG A 156 -18.86 4.07 7.42
C ARG A 156 -18.72 3.22 6.16
N SER A 157 -17.98 3.70 5.15
CA SER A 157 -17.73 3.02 3.88
C SER A 157 -16.72 1.88 4.00
#